data_74104973b6c2426eac31ce8e60d7dd42
#
_entry.id   74104973b6c2426eac31ce8e60d7dd42
#
_cell.length_a   1.000
_cell.length_b   1.000
_cell.length_c   1.000
_cell.angle_alpha   90.00
_cell.angle_beta   90.00
_cell.angle_gamma   90.00
#
_symmetry.space_group_name_H-M   'P 1'
#
loop_
_entity.id
_entity.type
_entity.pdbx_description
1 polymer ?
#
loop_
_entity_poly.entity_id
_entity_poly.type
_entity_poly.pdbx_seq_one_letter_code
_entity_poly.pdbx_strand_id
1 'polypeptide(L)'
;MEHNTEHKIFILPGEPNDANREYLPEAIKGSNMVVNENGNNSQGYPPGLKEYKGCLADGVEDVWYEYVPASYQPHKKTPLVVSMHGGLMTGWGQAIYTSWTLVADREGFIVVFPNAHKNRMWMIECDPEKVELMIKGMQGVPPLNPPEGSVEEYHDVKAAAALIALMQKKYNIDEGRIFMQGMSMGNAMTSQFARYMGHLLAGAAGS
;
A
#
# COMPACT_ATOMS: atom_id res chain seq x y z
N MET A 1 -9.87 -9.00 -33.68
CA MET A 1 -9.71 -7.84 -32.79
C MET A 1 -8.33 -8.00 -32.19
N GLU A 2 -7.38 -7.20 -32.64
CA GLU A 2 -6.07 -7.15 -32.05
C GLU A 2 -6.23 -6.51 -30.67
N HIS A 3 -6.05 -7.30 -29.64
CA HIS A 3 -5.92 -6.75 -28.29
C HIS A 3 -4.64 -5.94 -28.27
N ASN A 4 -4.78 -4.64 -28.27
CA ASN A 4 -3.70 -3.73 -28.04
C ASN A 4 -3.18 -3.98 -26.62
N THR A 5 -2.08 -4.73 -26.53
CA THR A 5 -1.43 -5.10 -25.27
C THR A 5 -0.48 -4.01 -24.81
N GLU A 6 -0.89 -2.75 -24.90
CA GLU A 6 -0.16 -1.68 -24.21
C GLU A 6 -0.30 -1.90 -22.72
N HIS A 7 0.79 -2.25 -22.11
CA HIS A 7 0.90 -2.39 -20.66
C HIS A 7 1.09 -1.01 -20.05
N LYS A 8 0.20 -0.63 -19.15
CA LYS A 8 0.29 0.66 -18.43
C LYS A 8 0.97 0.49 -17.09
N ILE A 9 1.88 1.39 -16.75
CA ILE A 9 2.53 1.32 -15.43
C ILE A 9 1.51 1.56 -14.34
N PHE A 10 1.59 0.73 -13.31
CA PHE A 10 0.80 0.88 -12.11
C PHE A 10 0.94 2.25 -11.42
N ILE A 11 2.09 2.92 -11.58
CA ILE A 11 2.36 4.23 -11.00
C ILE A 11 1.94 5.38 -11.92
N LEU A 12 1.61 5.10 -13.17
CA LEU A 12 0.98 6.10 -14.01
C LEU A 12 -0.50 6.15 -13.65
N PRO A 13 -0.94 7.30 -13.23
CA PRO A 13 -2.34 7.53 -13.02
C PRO A 13 -3.06 7.35 -14.35
N GLY A 14 -4.15 6.63 -14.34
CA GLY A 14 -4.93 6.41 -15.55
C GLY A 14 -5.54 7.70 -16.07
N GLU A 15 -6.14 8.46 -15.20
CA GLU A 15 -6.96 9.58 -15.57
C GLU A 15 -6.53 10.90 -14.88
N PRO A 16 -6.96 12.04 -15.40
CA PRO A 16 -6.50 13.36 -14.94
C PRO A 16 -6.68 13.65 -13.44
N ASN A 17 -7.59 12.99 -12.79
CA ASN A 17 -7.87 13.15 -11.38
C ASN A 17 -7.08 12.22 -10.48
N ASP A 18 -6.08 11.55 -11.01
CA ASP A 18 -5.24 10.64 -10.25
C ASP A 18 -4.37 11.40 -9.27
N ALA A 19 -4.70 11.30 -8.00
CA ALA A 19 -4.01 11.99 -6.92
C ALA A 19 -2.52 11.60 -6.78
N ASN A 20 -2.11 10.51 -7.41
CA ASN A 20 -0.74 10.05 -7.32
C ASN A 20 0.20 10.68 -8.35
N ARG A 21 -0.34 11.27 -9.41
CA ARG A 21 0.48 11.81 -10.51
C ARG A 21 1.44 12.89 -10.05
N GLU A 22 1.01 13.77 -9.17
CA GLU A 22 1.82 14.85 -8.64
C GLU A 22 3.01 14.38 -7.79
N TYR A 23 2.87 13.17 -7.22
CA TYR A 23 3.92 12.58 -6.37
C TYR A 23 4.94 11.75 -7.16
N LEU A 24 4.73 11.55 -8.44
CA LEU A 24 5.68 10.81 -9.27
C LEU A 24 6.93 11.66 -9.54
N PRO A 25 8.14 11.10 -9.41
CA PRO A 25 9.35 11.74 -9.91
C PRO A 25 9.21 12.10 -11.40
N GLU A 26 9.79 13.24 -11.81
CA GLU A 26 9.71 13.67 -13.20
C GLU A 26 10.25 12.64 -14.19
N ALA A 27 11.28 11.88 -13.79
CA ALA A 27 11.82 10.80 -14.61
C ALA A 27 10.80 9.68 -14.91
N ILE A 28 9.77 9.55 -14.08
CA ILE A 28 8.74 8.52 -14.22
C ILE A 28 7.47 9.10 -14.86
N LYS A 29 7.18 10.38 -14.62
CA LYS A 29 6.05 11.08 -15.24
C LYS A 29 6.18 11.00 -16.76
N GLY A 30 5.17 10.48 -17.42
CA GLY A 30 5.17 10.31 -18.87
C GLY A 30 6.02 9.14 -19.39
N SER A 31 6.59 8.30 -18.53
CA SER A 31 7.22 7.07 -18.98
C SER A 31 6.18 6.13 -19.59
N ASN A 32 6.61 5.30 -20.55
CA ASN A 32 5.77 4.25 -21.13
C ASN A 32 5.86 2.93 -20.36
N MET A 33 6.48 2.94 -19.20
CA MET A 33 6.52 1.76 -18.35
C MET A 33 5.12 1.50 -17.79
N VAL A 34 4.63 0.33 -17.95
CA VAL A 34 3.26 -0.03 -17.62
C VAL A 34 3.19 -1.40 -16.98
N VAL A 35 2.20 -1.62 -16.18
CA VAL A 35 1.91 -2.92 -15.61
C VAL A 35 1.14 -3.76 -16.62
N ASN A 36 1.44 -5.04 -16.64
CA ASN A 36 0.67 -5.99 -17.45
C ASN A 36 -0.78 -6.04 -16.95
N GLU A 37 -1.70 -5.61 -17.77
CA GLU A 37 -3.13 -5.60 -17.45
C GLU A 37 -3.69 -7.00 -17.13
N ASN A 38 -3.08 -8.05 -17.66
CA ASN A 38 -3.46 -9.43 -17.37
C ASN A 38 -2.93 -9.94 -16.02
N GLY A 39 -1.96 -9.26 -15.45
CA GLY A 39 -1.33 -9.61 -14.18
C GLY A 39 -1.94 -8.92 -12.97
N ASN A 40 -2.83 -7.98 -13.19
CA ASN A 40 -3.45 -7.18 -12.15
C ASN A 40 -4.95 -7.00 -12.42
N ASN A 41 -5.55 -6.04 -11.77
CA ASN A 41 -6.93 -5.67 -12.00
C ASN A 41 -7.09 -5.01 -13.40
N SER A 42 -7.32 -5.82 -14.42
CA SER A 42 -7.43 -5.41 -15.82
C SER A 42 -8.52 -4.36 -16.12
N GLN A 43 -9.32 -4.02 -15.15
CA GLN A 43 -10.35 -3.00 -15.29
C GLN A 43 -9.85 -1.58 -15.03
N GLY A 44 -8.55 -1.40 -14.78
CA GLY A 44 -7.98 -0.13 -14.40
C GLY A 44 -8.31 0.23 -12.96
N TYR A 45 -8.90 1.39 -12.73
CA TYR A 45 -9.31 1.81 -11.39
C TYR A 45 -10.39 0.87 -10.82
N PRO A 46 -10.16 0.17 -9.69
CA PRO A 46 -11.13 -0.77 -9.16
C PRO A 46 -12.42 -0.06 -8.72
N PRO A 47 -13.59 -0.44 -9.28
CA PRO A 47 -14.85 0.11 -8.82
C PRO A 47 -15.01 -0.13 -7.32
N GLY A 48 -15.30 0.91 -6.56
CA GLY A 48 -15.48 0.80 -5.11
C GLY A 48 -14.23 1.02 -4.27
N LEU A 49 -13.05 1.19 -4.85
CA LEU A 49 -11.88 1.68 -4.13
C LEU A 49 -12.13 3.14 -3.71
N LYS A 50 -11.96 3.43 -2.41
CA LYS A 50 -12.23 4.76 -1.84
C LYS A 50 -10.99 5.31 -1.16
N GLU A 51 -10.65 6.55 -1.46
CA GLU A 51 -9.61 7.30 -0.76
C GLU A 51 -10.14 7.86 0.55
N TYR A 52 -9.32 7.79 1.57
CA TYR A 52 -9.56 8.40 2.88
C TYR A 52 -8.32 9.18 3.30
N LYS A 53 -8.58 10.25 4.04
CA LYS A 53 -7.55 11.10 4.66
C LYS A 53 -7.88 11.29 6.12
N GLY A 54 -6.87 11.32 6.94
CA GLY A 54 -7.04 11.56 8.37
C GLY A 54 -5.74 11.39 9.13
N CYS A 55 -5.75 11.76 10.39
CA CYS A 55 -4.61 11.58 11.27
C CYS A 55 -4.68 10.17 11.88
N LEU A 56 -3.77 9.30 11.48
CA LEU A 56 -3.59 7.97 12.08
C LEU A 56 -2.58 8.02 13.22
N ALA A 57 -1.50 8.78 13.07
CA ALA A 57 -0.46 8.93 14.07
C ALA A 57 0.16 10.34 14.06
N ASP A 58 0.84 10.71 15.12
CA ASP A 58 1.72 11.89 15.27
C ASP A 58 1.09 13.25 14.91
N GLY A 59 -0.24 13.34 14.82
CA GLY A 59 -0.93 14.59 14.51
C GLY A 59 -0.78 15.06 13.06
N VAL A 60 -0.33 14.21 12.16
CA VAL A 60 -0.17 14.51 10.73
C VAL A 60 -1.20 13.81 9.88
N GLU A 61 -1.45 14.33 8.69
CA GLU A 61 -2.41 13.73 7.77
C GLU A 61 -1.80 12.53 7.04
N ASP A 62 -2.49 11.40 7.11
CA ASP A 62 -2.24 10.18 6.38
C ASP A 62 -3.30 9.97 5.31
N VAL A 63 -2.93 9.25 4.27
CA VAL A 63 -3.81 8.86 3.17
C VAL A 63 -3.81 7.35 3.03
N TRP A 64 -4.98 6.76 2.88
CA TRP A 64 -5.14 5.34 2.60
C TRP A 64 -6.34 5.08 1.69
N TYR A 65 -6.37 3.90 1.13
CA TYR A 65 -7.47 3.45 0.27
C TYR A 65 -8.12 2.22 0.87
N GLU A 66 -9.43 2.16 0.82
CA GLU A 66 -10.22 1.02 1.31
C GLU A 66 -11.00 0.39 0.16
N TYR A 67 -10.97 -0.92 0.11
CA TYR A 67 -11.84 -1.71 -0.73
C TYR A 67 -12.67 -2.66 0.11
N VAL A 68 -13.97 -2.49 0.06
CA VAL A 68 -14.95 -3.34 0.75
C VAL A 68 -15.73 -4.11 -0.31
N PRO A 69 -15.64 -5.45 -0.37
CA PRO A 69 -16.33 -6.23 -1.38
C PRO A 69 -17.86 -6.12 -1.22
N ALA A 70 -18.59 -6.24 -2.32
CA ALA A 70 -20.05 -6.19 -2.29
C ALA A 70 -20.69 -7.29 -1.42
N SER A 71 -19.95 -8.37 -1.17
CA SER A 71 -20.36 -9.47 -0.30
C SER A 71 -20.24 -9.19 1.20
N TYR A 72 -19.66 -8.04 1.60
CA TYR A 72 -19.51 -7.67 3.02
C TYR A 72 -20.86 -7.57 3.72
N GLN A 73 -20.92 -8.15 4.91
CA GLN A 73 -22.11 -8.12 5.77
C GLN A 73 -21.72 -7.63 7.17
N PRO A 74 -22.31 -6.54 7.68
CA PRO A 74 -21.92 -5.95 8.97
C PRO A 74 -22.07 -6.89 10.18
N HIS A 75 -22.91 -7.90 10.09
CA HIS A 75 -23.13 -8.88 11.16
C HIS A 75 -22.20 -10.09 11.09
N LYS A 76 -21.41 -10.22 10.01
CA LYS A 76 -20.48 -11.34 9.80
C LYS A 76 -19.04 -10.87 9.98
N LYS A 77 -18.27 -11.57 10.81
CA LYS A 77 -16.83 -11.31 10.97
C LYS A 77 -16.10 -11.50 9.65
N THR A 78 -15.34 -10.50 9.23
CA THR A 78 -14.70 -10.40 7.93
C THR A 78 -13.19 -10.26 8.08
N PRO A 79 -12.37 -11.01 7.33
CA PRO A 79 -10.92 -10.84 7.35
C PRO A 79 -10.51 -9.48 6.82
N LEU A 80 -9.34 -9.01 7.26
CA LEU A 80 -8.69 -7.79 6.78
C LEU A 80 -7.33 -8.12 6.18
N VAL A 81 -7.03 -7.55 5.03
CA VAL A 81 -5.70 -7.53 4.44
C VAL A 81 -5.20 -6.09 4.40
N VAL A 82 -4.01 -5.84 4.91
CA VAL A 82 -3.29 -4.57 4.76
C VAL A 82 -2.21 -4.78 3.71
N SER A 83 -2.29 -4.08 2.58
CA SER A 83 -1.38 -4.24 1.45
C SER A 83 -0.45 -3.04 1.31
N MET A 84 0.83 -3.27 1.59
CA MET A 84 1.89 -2.25 1.62
C MET A 84 2.53 -2.09 0.24
N HIS A 85 2.58 -0.88 -0.29
CA HIS A 85 3.13 -0.58 -1.61
C HIS A 85 4.66 -0.65 -1.65
N GLY A 86 5.22 -0.82 -2.84
CA GLY A 86 6.66 -0.72 -3.08
C GLY A 86 7.16 0.73 -2.96
N GLY A 87 8.47 0.91 -2.86
CA GLY A 87 9.07 2.24 -2.85
C GLY A 87 8.64 3.06 -4.07
N LEU A 88 8.41 4.37 -3.88
CA LEU A 88 7.93 5.33 -4.88
C LEU A 88 6.48 5.12 -5.37
N MET A 89 5.82 4.07 -4.91
CA MET A 89 4.42 3.82 -5.19
C MET A 89 3.52 4.55 -4.18
N THR A 90 2.25 4.30 -4.31
CA THR A 90 1.20 4.73 -3.39
C THR A 90 0.26 3.56 -3.12
N GLY A 91 -0.61 3.67 -2.12
CA GLY A 91 -1.65 2.68 -1.87
C GLY A 91 -2.59 2.52 -3.07
N TRP A 92 -2.89 3.61 -3.78
CA TRP A 92 -3.63 3.54 -5.03
C TRP A 92 -2.90 2.71 -6.09
N GLY A 93 -1.60 2.98 -6.30
CA GLY A 93 -0.77 2.21 -7.23
C GLY A 93 -0.73 0.72 -6.85
N GLN A 94 -0.61 0.43 -5.57
CA GLN A 94 -0.64 -0.94 -5.06
C GLN A 94 -1.98 -1.64 -5.35
N ALA A 95 -3.10 -0.94 -5.18
CA ALA A 95 -4.43 -1.48 -5.49
C ALA A 95 -4.61 -1.80 -6.98
N ILE A 96 -4.04 -0.96 -7.86
CA ILE A 96 -4.08 -1.19 -9.31
C ILE A 96 -3.11 -2.30 -9.73
N TYR A 97 -1.91 -2.32 -9.14
CA TYR A 97 -0.86 -3.27 -9.49
C TYR A 97 -1.18 -4.69 -9.06
N THR A 98 -1.77 -4.84 -7.88
CA THR A 98 -2.11 -6.14 -7.32
C THR A 98 -3.54 -6.57 -7.69
N SER A 99 -3.82 -7.84 -7.64
CA SER A 99 -5.18 -8.37 -7.83
C SER A 99 -5.98 -8.47 -6.52
N TRP A 100 -5.58 -7.76 -5.46
CA TRP A 100 -6.19 -7.88 -4.14
C TRP A 100 -7.68 -7.54 -4.14
N THR A 101 -8.13 -6.56 -4.91
CA THR A 101 -9.55 -6.21 -5.00
C THR A 101 -10.38 -7.33 -5.66
N LEU A 102 -9.84 -7.98 -6.70
CA LEU A 102 -10.49 -9.12 -7.33
C LEU A 102 -10.57 -10.34 -6.40
N VAL A 103 -9.48 -10.58 -5.64
CA VAL A 103 -9.45 -11.66 -4.67
C VAL A 103 -10.38 -11.36 -3.49
N ALA A 104 -10.45 -10.09 -3.06
CA ALA A 104 -11.38 -9.65 -2.02
C ALA A 104 -12.85 -9.89 -2.40
N ASP A 105 -13.22 -9.64 -3.66
CA ASP A 105 -14.58 -9.94 -4.14
C ASP A 105 -14.88 -11.45 -4.14
N ARG A 106 -13.89 -12.25 -4.53
CA ARG A 106 -14.05 -13.71 -4.58
C ARG A 106 -14.10 -14.35 -3.20
N GLU A 107 -13.22 -13.92 -2.29
CA GLU A 107 -13.02 -14.58 -0.98
C GLU A 107 -13.74 -13.85 0.18
N GLY A 108 -14.26 -12.65 -0.04
CA GLY A 108 -15.07 -11.92 0.94
C GLY A 108 -14.27 -11.33 2.10
N PHE A 109 -13.15 -10.65 1.83
CA PHE A 109 -12.38 -9.91 2.83
C PHE A 109 -12.27 -8.41 2.46
N ILE A 110 -12.00 -7.57 3.44
CA ILE A 110 -11.70 -6.15 3.24
C ILE A 110 -10.21 -6.01 2.99
N VAL A 111 -9.83 -5.14 2.05
CA VAL A 111 -8.43 -4.79 1.86
C VAL A 111 -8.22 -3.28 1.97
N VAL A 112 -7.13 -2.89 2.62
CA VAL A 112 -6.70 -1.49 2.75
C VAL A 112 -5.28 -1.32 2.22
N PHE A 113 -5.04 -0.15 1.62
CA PHE A 113 -3.79 0.19 0.99
C PHE A 113 -3.33 1.55 1.54
N PRO A 114 -2.53 1.57 2.61
CA PRO A 114 -1.99 2.83 3.13
C PRO A 114 -0.90 3.39 2.23
N ASN A 115 -0.72 4.72 2.29
CA ASN A 115 0.46 5.38 1.76
C ASN A 115 1.56 5.43 2.82
N ALA A 116 2.81 5.33 2.40
CA ALA A 116 3.94 5.76 3.20
C ALA A 116 3.85 7.28 3.42
N HIS A 117 4.12 7.73 4.64
CA HIS A 117 3.89 9.12 5.03
C HIS A 117 4.73 10.13 4.24
N LYS A 118 6.02 9.85 4.07
CA LYS A 118 6.94 10.77 3.38
C LYS A 118 7.56 10.16 2.14
N ASN A 119 7.66 10.96 1.09
CA ASN A 119 8.39 10.61 -0.13
C ASN A 119 7.99 9.29 -0.79
N ARG A 120 6.82 8.73 -0.43
CA ARG A 120 6.37 7.39 -0.87
C ARG A 120 7.40 6.29 -0.56
N MET A 121 8.13 6.49 0.53
CA MET A 121 9.15 5.59 1.03
C MET A 121 8.82 5.25 2.48
N TRP A 122 8.62 3.98 2.77
CA TRP A 122 8.37 3.52 4.13
C TRP A 122 9.55 3.82 5.05
N MET A 123 9.25 4.21 6.26
CA MET A 123 10.26 4.31 7.31
C MET A 123 10.58 2.90 7.80
N ILE A 124 11.70 2.36 7.35
CA ILE A 124 12.13 0.99 7.65
C ILE A 124 13.47 0.99 8.39
N GLU A 125 13.65 0.00 9.24
CA GLU A 125 14.93 -0.31 9.85
C GLU A 125 15.91 -0.77 8.77
N CYS A 126 16.83 0.08 8.40
CA CYS A 126 17.80 -0.22 7.34
C CYS A 126 19.17 0.40 7.68
N ASP A 127 20.21 -0.12 7.05
CA ASP A 127 21.52 0.50 7.07
C ASP A 127 21.54 1.66 6.04
N PRO A 128 21.59 2.93 6.50
CA PRO A 128 21.51 4.07 5.61
C PRO A 128 22.60 4.09 4.54
N GLU A 129 23.82 3.65 4.89
CA GLU A 129 24.95 3.64 3.95
C GLU A 129 24.74 2.64 2.81
N LYS A 130 24.21 1.46 3.13
CA LYS A 130 23.88 0.45 2.12
C LYS A 130 22.78 0.92 1.20
N VAL A 131 21.77 1.57 1.74
CA VAL A 131 20.67 2.08 0.94
C VAL A 131 21.13 3.24 0.06
N GLU A 132 21.92 4.16 0.59
CA GLU A 132 22.51 5.25 -0.20
C GLU A 132 23.33 4.71 -1.35
N LEU A 133 24.14 3.67 -1.13
CA LEU A 133 24.88 2.99 -2.20
C LEU A 133 23.95 2.35 -3.25
N MET A 134 22.84 1.77 -2.82
CA MET A 134 21.90 1.11 -3.73
C MET A 134 21.16 2.12 -4.61
N ILE A 135 20.79 3.28 -4.09
CA ILE A 135 20.06 4.31 -4.85
C ILE A 135 20.99 5.32 -5.55
N LYS A 136 22.30 5.23 -5.33
CA LYS A 136 23.30 6.12 -5.93
C LYS A 136 23.22 6.07 -7.46
N GLY A 137 22.92 7.24 -8.04
CA GLY A 137 22.77 7.38 -9.49
C GLY A 137 21.36 7.06 -10.03
N MET A 138 20.43 6.66 -9.20
CA MET A 138 19.03 6.53 -9.58
C MET A 138 18.38 7.93 -9.63
N GLN A 139 18.09 8.42 -10.82
CA GLN A 139 17.41 9.71 -10.98
C GLN A 139 15.99 9.66 -10.44
N GLY A 140 15.60 10.70 -9.72
CA GLY A 140 14.23 10.85 -9.22
C GLY A 140 13.88 10.00 -8.01
N VAL A 141 14.83 9.23 -7.45
CA VAL A 141 14.61 8.52 -6.19
C VAL A 141 14.85 9.49 -5.04
N PRO A 142 13.85 9.79 -4.21
CA PRO A 142 14.04 10.65 -3.05
C PRO A 142 14.92 9.95 -2.02
N PRO A 143 15.55 10.75 -1.12
CA PRO A 143 16.28 10.15 -0.01
C PRO A 143 15.33 9.32 0.86
N LEU A 144 15.87 8.29 1.47
CA LEU A 144 15.13 7.54 2.49
C LEU A 144 14.82 8.44 3.69
N ASN A 145 13.72 8.12 4.33
CA ASN A 145 13.40 8.71 5.61
C ASN A 145 14.31 8.08 6.67
N PRO A 146 15.22 8.85 7.30
CA PRO A 146 16.05 8.30 8.36
C PRO A 146 15.16 7.85 9.52
N PRO A 147 15.38 6.66 10.05
CA PRO A 147 14.67 6.21 11.24
C PRO A 147 15.09 7.03 12.45
N GLU A 148 14.12 7.48 13.24
CA GLU A 148 14.33 8.18 14.49
C GLU A 148 13.63 7.43 15.64
N GLY A 149 14.38 7.07 16.68
CA GLY A 149 13.86 6.34 17.83
C GLY A 149 13.77 4.81 17.60
N SER A 150 12.92 4.13 18.37
CA SER A 150 12.65 2.71 18.20
C SER A 150 11.72 2.46 17.01
N VAL A 151 11.73 1.25 16.47
CA VAL A 151 10.91 0.89 15.31
C VAL A 151 9.41 1.06 15.59
N GLU A 152 8.99 0.77 16.80
CA GLU A 152 7.59 0.95 17.24
C GLU A 152 7.15 2.42 17.24
N GLU A 153 8.11 3.34 17.32
CA GLU A 153 7.86 4.78 17.29
C GLU A 153 7.86 5.36 15.87
N TYR A 154 8.27 4.59 14.87
CA TYR A 154 8.22 5.04 13.49
C TYR A 154 6.79 5.38 13.10
N HIS A 155 6.62 6.55 12.45
CA HIS A 155 5.30 7.01 12.05
C HIS A 155 4.52 5.94 11.26
N ASP A 156 5.14 5.34 10.23
CA ASP A 156 4.47 4.35 9.38
C ASP A 156 4.03 3.09 10.15
N VAL A 157 4.80 2.70 11.20
CA VAL A 157 4.43 1.57 12.07
C VAL A 157 3.21 1.92 12.92
N LYS A 158 3.23 3.10 13.56
CA LYS A 158 2.10 3.59 14.35
C LYS A 158 0.86 3.80 13.50
N ALA A 159 1.02 4.39 12.32
CA ALA A 159 -0.08 4.64 11.38
C ALA A 159 -0.70 3.33 10.89
N ALA A 160 0.12 2.31 10.56
CA ALA A 160 -0.39 1.00 10.17
C ALA A 160 -1.17 0.32 11.31
N ALA A 161 -0.67 0.37 12.55
CA ALA A 161 -1.38 -0.17 13.71
C ALA A 161 -2.70 0.59 13.97
N ALA A 162 -2.68 1.92 13.88
CA ALA A 162 -3.87 2.75 14.03
C ALA A 162 -4.89 2.51 12.90
N LEU A 163 -4.43 2.27 11.68
CA LEU A 163 -5.30 1.92 10.56
C LEU A 163 -6.01 0.57 10.81
N ILE A 164 -5.30 -0.44 11.32
CA ILE A 164 -5.92 -1.72 11.72
C ILE A 164 -7.01 -1.46 12.76
N ALA A 165 -6.71 -0.70 13.80
CA ALA A 165 -7.68 -0.36 14.86
C ALA A 165 -8.89 0.44 14.30
N LEU A 166 -8.64 1.34 13.35
CA LEU A 166 -9.70 2.07 12.67
C LEU A 166 -10.61 1.13 11.87
N MET A 167 -10.04 0.16 11.16
CA MET A 167 -10.82 -0.84 10.41
C MET A 167 -11.67 -1.70 11.33
N GLN A 168 -11.12 -2.15 12.46
CA GLN A 168 -11.86 -2.90 13.48
C GLN A 168 -13.04 -2.09 14.07
N LYS A 169 -12.86 -0.78 14.24
CA LYS A 169 -13.93 0.10 14.71
C LYS A 169 -14.99 0.36 13.65
N LYS A 170 -14.59 0.44 12.39
CA LYS A 170 -15.46 0.82 11.26
C LYS A 170 -16.24 -0.36 10.69
N TYR A 171 -15.64 -1.54 10.72
CA TYR A 171 -16.19 -2.76 10.13
C TYR A 171 -16.14 -3.92 11.14
N ASN A 172 -16.96 -4.94 10.91
CA ASN A 172 -16.94 -6.15 11.73
C ASN A 172 -15.76 -7.06 11.34
N ILE A 173 -14.54 -6.61 11.67
CA ILE A 173 -13.32 -7.34 11.37
C ILE A 173 -13.16 -8.56 12.30
N ASP A 174 -12.71 -9.66 11.74
CA ASP A 174 -12.26 -10.82 12.50
C ASP A 174 -10.82 -10.59 12.98
N GLU A 175 -10.66 -10.31 14.26
CA GLU A 175 -9.36 -10.01 14.88
C GLU A 175 -8.35 -11.16 14.74
N GLY A 176 -8.82 -12.40 14.61
CA GLY A 176 -7.99 -13.57 14.35
C GLY A 176 -7.62 -13.76 12.87
N ARG A 177 -8.06 -12.88 11.98
CA ARG A 177 -7.81 -12.97 10.54
C ARG A 177 -7.43 -11.61 9.94
N ILE A 178 -6.44 -10.98 10.54
CA ILE A 178 -5.81 -9.76 10.03
C ILE A 178 -4.47 -10.15 9.42
N PHE A 179 -4.26 -9.85 8.16
CA PHE A 179 -3.07 -10.19 7.40
C PHE A 179 -2.41 -8.94 6.85
N MET A 180 -1.09 -8.97 6.75
CA MET A 180 -0.34 -7.92 6.08
C MET A 180 0.47 -8.49 4.92
N GLN A 181 0.48 -7.77 3.82
CA GLN A 181 1.23 -8.15 2.63
C GLN A 181 1.98 -6.92 2.09
N GLY A 182 3.16 -7.12 1.53
CA GLY A 182 3.92 -6.05 0.93
C GLY A 182 4.76 -6.50 -0.24
N MET A 183 5.01 -5.58 -1.16
CA MET A 183 5.86 -5.78 -2.32
C MET A 183 7.11 -4.90 -2.22
N SER A 184 8.30 -5.45 -2.53
CA SER A 184 9.55 -4.69 -2.54
C SER A 184 9.78 -3.98 -1.19
N MET A 185 9.86 -2.66 -1.14
CA MET A 185 9.98 -1.91 0.11
C MET A 185 8.77 -2.13 1.04
N GLY A 186 7.59 -2.38 0.49
CA GLY A 186 6.41 -2.80 1.28
C GLY A 186 6.61 -4.18 1.94
N ASN A 187 7.38 -5.08 1.34
CA ASN A 187 7.79 -6.32 2.00
C ASN A 187 8.69 -6.04 3.21
N ALA A 188 9.67 -5.13 3.08
CA ALA A 188 10.50 -4.72 4.21
C ALA A 188 9.66 -4.14 5.35
N MET A 189 8.70 -3.26 5.02
CA MET A 189 7.77 -2.70 6.00
C MET A 189 6.86 -3.78 6.62
N THR A 190 6.35 -4.72 5.83
CA THR A 190 5.55 -5.85 6.32
C THR A 190 6.36 -6.74 7.27
N SER A 191 7.60 -7.05 6.92
CA SER A 191 8.50 -7.86 7.76
C SER A 191 8.85 -7.16 9.07
N GLN A 192 9.11 -5.86 9.00
CA GLN A 192 9.33 -5.02 10.18
C GLN A 192 8.09 -5.00 11.08
N PHE A 193 6.93 -4.70 10.52
CA PHE A 193 5.69 -4.67 11.28
C PHE A 193 5.39 -6.02 11.93
N ALA A 194 5.57 -7.13 11.21
CA ALA A 194 5.37 -8.47 11.77
C ALA A 194 6.34 -8.80 12.92
N ARG A 195 7.56 -8.25 12.88
CA ARG A 195 8.55 -8.44 13.95
C ARG A 195 8.17 -7.70 15.23
N TYR A 196 7.73 -6.47 15.13
CA TYR A 196 7.50 -5.58 16.27
C TYR A 196 6.03 -5.53 16.71
N MET A 197 5.10 -5.67 15.78
CA MET A 197 3.66 -5.56 16.00
C MET A 197 2.90 -6.84 15.60
N GLY A 198 3.61 -7.96 15.49
CA GLY A 198 3.06 -9.23 14.99
C GLY A 198 1.88 -9.79 15.80
N HIS A 199 1.72 -9.36 17.04
CA HIS A 199 0.55 -9.72 17.86
C HIS A 199 -0.78 -9.21 17.29
N LEU A 200 -0.75 -8.23 16.38
CA LEU A 200 -1.92 -7.72 15.66
C LEU A 200 -2.27 -8.55 14.41
N LEU A 201 -1.41 -9.46 14.00
CA LEU A 201 -1.53 -10.17 12.73
C LEU A 201 -1.74 -11.68 12.92
N ALA A 202 -2.60 -12.24 12.10
CA ALA A 202 -2.70 -13.70 11.91
C ALA A 202 -1.59 -14.23 10.98
N GLY A 203 -1.04 -13.39 10.13
CA GLY A 203 0.05 -13.72 9.23
C GLY A 203 0.54 -12.55 8.40
N ALA A 204 1.75 -12.70 7.86
CA ALA A 204 2.40 -11.72 7.00
C ALA A 204 3.08 -12.41 5.82
N ALA A 205 3.06 -11.76 4.66
CA ALA A 205 3.71 -12.25 3.45
C ALA A 205 4.32 -11.09 2.67
N GLY A 206 5.38 -11.36 1.90
CA GLY A 206 6.00 -10.37 1.06
C GLY A 206 6.56 -10.94 -0.24
N SER A 207 6.75 -10.08 -1.22
CA SER A 207 7.31 -10.41 -2.54
C SER A 207 8.31 -9.34 -3.01
#